data_440219e58d06a3157c7b72897952ae5c
#
_entry.id   440219e58d06a3157c7b72897952ae5c
#
_cell.length_a   1.000
_cell.length_b   1.000
_cell.length_c   1.000
_cell.angle_alpha   90.00
_cell.angle_beta   90.00
_cell.angle_gamma   90.00
#
_symmetry.space_group_name_H-M   'P 1'
#
loop_
_entity.id
_entity.type
_entity.pdbx_description
1 polymer ?
#
loop_
_entity_poly.entity_id
_entity_poly.type
_entity_poly.pdbx_seq_one_letter_code
_entity_poly.pdbx_strand_id
1 'polypeptide(L)'
;LLNKKKLIISSYELKSSFGILNIYKNSNAVIKFREKPNLNIWFNIGYFIFSQKYIKMLSRFKKFENFLHFCSKKKFMSTYKHLGQHITVNTISELEEAKSKIYKFI
;
A
#
# COMPACT_ATOMS: atom_id res chain seq x y z
N LEU A 1 -16.11 -4.76 -9.85
CA LEU A 1 -15.06 -3.96 -9.22
C LEU A 1 -15.04 -2.51 -9.69
N LEU A 2 -15.27 -2.27 -10.98
CA LEU A 2 -15.22 -0.90 -11.54
C LEU A 2 -16.55 -0.14 -11.50
N ASN A 3 -17.60 -0.74 -10.97
CA ASN A 3 -18.96 -0.16 -11.05
C ASN A 3 -19.09 1.18 -10.32
N LYS A 4 -18.46 1.33 -9.18
CA LYS A 4 -18.58 2.53 -8.34
C LYS A 4 -17.33 3.38 -8.33
N LYS A 5 -16.18 2.80 -8.63
CA LYS A 5 -14.90 3.49 -8.65
C LYS A 5 -14.22 3.26 -9.98
N LYS A 6 -13.49 4.26 -10.42
CA LYS A 6 -12.95 4.34 -11.77
C LYS A 6 -11.50 3.90 -11.86
N LEU A 7 -10.86 3.81 -10.72
CA LEU A 7 -9.53 3.27 -10.56
C LEU A 7 -9.51 2.41 -9.29
N ILE A 8 -9.05 1.18 -9.43
CA ILE A 8 -8.87 0.28 -8.29
C ILE A 8 -7.39 -0.07 -8.22
N ILE A 9 -6.81 0.11 -7.04
CA ILE A 9 -5.41 -0.18 -6.77
C ILE A 9 -5.34 -1.33 -5.77
N SER A 10 -4.49 -2.32 -6.05
CA SER A 10 -4.26 -3.40 -5.10
C SER A 10 -3.37 -2.93 -3.96
N SER A 11 -3.68 -3.32 -2.75
CA SER A 11 -2.94 -2.91 -1.58
C SER A 11 -2.76 -4.04 -0.57
N TYR A 12 -1.77 -3.89 0.29
CA TYR A 12 -1.47 -4.81 1.37
C TYR A 12 -1.21 -4.01 2.65
N GLU A 13 -1.68 -4.55 3.77
CA GLU A 13 -1.53 -3.84 5.04
C GLU A 13 -0.09 -3.87 5.54
N LEU A 14 0.41 -2.72 5.93
CA LEU A 14 1.76 -2.61 6.49
C LEU A 14 1.76 -3.16 7.92
N LYS A 15 2.61 -4.17 8.13
CA LYS A 15 2.80 -4.79 9.43
C LYS A 15 4.16 -4.39 9.97
N SER A 16 4.20 -3.91 11.21
CA SER A 16 5.46 -3.57 11.84
C SER A 16 6.08 -4.79 12.50
N SER A 17 7.39 -4.97 12.31
CA SER A 17 8.17 -5.94 13.07
C SER A 17 8.75 -5.35 14.35
N PHE A 18 8.46 -4.06 14.60
CA PHE A 18 8.98 -3.31 15.75
C PHE A 18 7.85 -2.84 16.64
N GLY A 19 8.16 -2.53 17.89
CA GLY A 19 7.27 -1.76 18.75
C GLY A 19 7.14 -0.34 18.19
N ILE A 20 5.95 0.23 18.27
CA ILE A 20 5.66 1.55 17.74
C ILE A 20 5.35 2.51 18.89
N LEU A 21 6.00 3.67 18.87
CA LEU A 21 5.78 4.73 19.83
C LEU A 21 4.98 5.85 19.20
N ASN A 22 3.93 6.27 19.88
CA ASN A 22 3.27 7.53 19.57
C ASN A 22 3.75 8.56 20.58
N ILE A 23 4.28 9.67 20.09
CA ILE A 23 4.94 10.67 20.92
C ILE A 23 4.15 11.98 20.82
N TYR A 24 4.04 12.73 21.94
CA TYR A 24 3.41 14.03 21.93
C TYR A 24 4.20 14.98 21.03
N LYS A 25 3.50 15.78 20.24
CA LYS A 25 4.13 16.79 19.40
C LYS A 25 4.86 17.79 20.28
N ASN A 26 6.09 18.15 19.91
CA ASN A 26 6.94 19.09 20.64
C ASN A 26 7.36 18.61 22.03
N SER A 27 7.40 17.30 22.26
CA SER A 27 7.77 16.71 23.55
C SER A 27 8.48 15.38 23.31
N ASN A 28 9.14 14.87 24.32
CA ASN A 28 9.74 13.55 24.34
C ASN A 28 8.85 12.53 25.06
N ALA A 29 7.68 12.95 25.53
CA ALA A 29 6.77 12.07 26.25
C ALA A 29 6.06 11.11 25.30
N VAL A 30 5.94 9.87 25.70
CA VAL A 30 5.26 8.84 24.92
C VAL A 30 3.78 8.81 25.28
N ILE A 31 2.93 8.93 24.27
CA ILE A 31 1.47 8.82 24.44
C ILE A 31 1.07 7.36 24.59
N LYS A 32 1.62 6.49 23.73
CA LYS A 32 1.19 5.10 23.61
C LYS A 32 2.31 4.25 23.02
N PHE A 33 2.45 3.04 23.53
CA PHE A 33 3.33 2.02 22.97
C PHE A 33 2.47 0.87 22.42
N ARG A 34 2.83 0.35 21.24
CA ARG A 34 2.15 -0.80 20.64
C ARG A 34 3.18 -1.79 20.14
N GLU A 35 3.07 -3.04 20.58
CA GLU A 35 3.99 -4.11 20.20
C GLU A 35 3.56 -4.73 18.86
N LYS A 36 4.42 -4.63 17.86
CA LYS A 36 4.22 -5.24 16.52
C LYS A 36 2.80 -5.11 15.97
N PRO A 37 2.22 -3.89 15.92
CA PRO A 37 0.83 -3.73 15.53
C PRO A 37 0.64 -3.80 14.01
N ASN A 38 -0.61 -4.10 13.61
CA ASN A 38 -1.07 -3.74 12.28
C ASN A 38 -1.36 -2.24 12.29
N LEU A 39 -0.80 -1.50 11.35
CA LEU A 39 -0.77 -0.04 11.42
C LEU A 39 -1.98 0.65 10.78
N ASN A 40 -2.89 -0.11 10.17
CA ASN A 40 -3.98 0.43 9.35
C ASN A 40 -3.47 1.38 8.27
N ILE A 41 -2.28 1.08 7.77
CA ILE A 41 -1.66 1.76 6.64
C ILE A 41 -1.54 0.73 5.53
N TRP A 42 -2.00 1.07 4.34
CA TRP A 42 -2.03 0.15 3.20
C TRP A 42 -1.10 0.66 2.13
N PHE A 43 -0.25 -0.21 1.60
CA PHE A 43 0.68 0.17 0.55
C PHE A 43 0.33 -0.50 -0.78
N ASN A 44 0.67 0.18 -1.86
CA ASN A 44 0.45 -0.25 -3.21
C ASN A 44 1.33 -1.46 -3.54
N ILE A 45 0.72 -2.54 -4.03
CA ILE A 45 1.47 -3.73 -4.45
C ILE A 45 1.53 -3.90 -5.97
N GLY A 46 1.17 -2.84 -6.71
CA GLY A 46 1.54 -2.73 -8.11
C GLY A 46 0.50 -3.10 -9.15
N TYR A 47 -0.70 -3.52 -8.74
CA TYR A 47 -1.75 -3.86 -9.68
C TYR A 47 -2.82 -2.77 -9.71
N PHE A 48 -3.21 -2.38 -10.92
CA PHE A 48 -4.17 -1.31 -11.14
C PHE A 48 -5.24 -1.77 -12.13
N ILE A 49 -6.49 -1.45 -11.85
CA ILE A 49 -7.61 -1.66 -12.77
C ILE A 49 -8.28 -0.32 -12.98
N PHE A 50 -8.39 0.12 -14.24
CA PHE A 50 -9.12 1.35 -14.54
C PHE A 50 -9.74 1.27 -15.92
N SER A 51 -10.85 2.00 -16.09
CA SER A 51 -11.57 2.02 -17.35
C SER A 51 -10.80 2.80 -18.42
N GLN A 52 -11.11 2.55 -19.70
CA GLN A 52 -10.46 3.24 -20.82
C GLN A 52 -10.54 4.76 -20.74
N LYS A 53 -11.62 5.27 -20.20
CA LYS A 53 -11.80 6.71 -20.03
C LYS A 53 -10.65 7.32 -19.21
N TYR A 54 -10.18 6.61 -18.20
CA TYR A 54 -9.12 7.09 -17.31
C TYR A 54 -7.74 6.83 -17.88
N ILE A 55 -7.59 5.89 -18.79
CA ILE A 55 -6.34 5.71 -19.56
C ILE A 55 -6.03 6.98 -20.35
N LYS A 56 -7.04 7.53 -21.01
CA LYS A 56 -6.87 8.78 -21.75
C LYS A 56 -6.51 9.94 -20.85
N MET A 57 -7.09 9.98 -19.65
CA MET A 57 -6.79 11.01 -18.66
C MET A 57 -5.33 10.91 -18.20
N LEU A 58 -4.82 9.70 -18.07
CA LEU A 58 -3.43 9.45 -17.66
C LEU A 58 -2.43 10.16 -18.55
N SER A 59 -2.70 10.24 -19.86
CA SER A 59 -1.78 10.86 -20.82
C SER A 59 -1.57 12.36 -20.59
N ARG A 60 -2.43 12.99 -19.79
CA ARG A 60 -2.30 14.41 -19.43
C ARG A 60 -1.31 14.68 -18.32
N PHE A 61 -0.78 13.64 -17.71
CA PHE A 61 0.14 13.75 -16.58
C PHE A 61 1.54 13.30 -17.00
N LYS A 62 2.56 14.05 -16.60
CA LYS A 62 3.95 13.68 -16.89
C LYS A 62 4.43 12.50 -16.07
N LYS A 63 3.92 12.38 -14.85
CA LYS A 63 4.29 11.30 -13.92
C LYS A 63 3.06 10.55 -13.50
N PHE A 64 3.18 9.23 -13.43
CA PHE A 64 2.08 8.37 -12.99
C PHE A 64 1.63 8.69 -11.57
N GLU A 65 2.55 9.01 -10.69
CA GLU A 65 2.21 9.38 -9.31
C GLU A 65 1.33 10.62 -9.24
N ASN A 66 1.52 11.59 -10.13
CA ASN A 66 0.67 12.78 -10.19
C ASN A 66 -0.75 12.43 -10.59
N PHE A 67 -0.90 11.47 -11.51
CA PHE A 67 -2.20 10.95 -11.88
C PHE A 67 -2.89 10.28 -10.69
N LEU A 68 -2.16 9.48 -9.91
CA LEU A 68 -2.71 8.83 -8.73
C LEU A 68 -3.14 9.85 -7.67
N HIS A 69 -2.35 10.89 -7.45
CA HIS A 69 -2.73 11.97 -6.54
C HIS A 69 -4.01 12.66 -6.98
N PHE A 70 -4.13 12.93 -8.29
CA PHE A 70 -5.33 13.53 -8.84
C PHE A 70 -6.55 12.64 -8.60
N CYS A 71 -6.45 11.35 -8.90
CA CYS A 71 -7.56 10.41 -8.72
C CYS A 71 -7.95 10.28 -7.24
N SER A 72 -6.99 10.27 -6.34
CA SER A 72 -7.23 10.22 -4.91
C SER A 72 -7.98 11.46 -4.44
N LYS A 73 -7.53 12.64 -4.88
CA LYS A 73 -8.13 13.93 -4.50
C LYS A 73 -9.57 14.04 -5.01
N LYS A 74 -9.85 13.52 -6.19
CA LYS A 74 -11.19 13.52 -6.79
C LYS A 74 -12.07 12.39 -6.27
N LYS A 75 -11.53 11.52 -5.42
CA LYS A 75 -12.22 10.35 -4.87
C LYS A 75 -12.66 9.34 -5.94
N PHE A 76 -11.87 9.24 -7.02
CA PHE A 76 -12.08 8.26 -8.08
C PHE A 76 -11.46 6.90 -7.77
N MET A 77 -10.66 6.81 -6.71
CA MET A 77 -9.85 5.65 -6.40
C MET A 77 -10.44 4.85 -5.25
N SER A 78 -10.40 3.54 -5.37
CA SER A 78 -10.62 2.63 -4.26
C SER A 78 -9.53 1.56 -4.25
N THR A 79 -9.53 0.71 -3.26
CA THR A 79 -8.50 -0.32 -3.17
C THR A 79 -9.12 -1.70 -3.07
N TYR A 80 -8.45 -2.68 -3.67
CA TYR A 80 -8.66 -4.09 -3.40
C TYR A 80 -7.64 -4.51 -2.35
N LYS A 81 -8.12 -4.85 -1.16
CA LYS A 81 -7.27 -5.23 -0.04
C LYS A 81 -6.87 -6.69 -0.16
N HIS A 82 -5.59 -6.95 -0.40
CA HIS A 82 -5.07 -8.30 -0.45
C HIS A 82 -4.86 -8.79 0.99
N LEU A 83 -5.58 -9.82 1.39
CA LEU A 83 -5.56 -10.36 2.75
C LEU A 83 -4.67 -11.60 2.90
N GLY A 84 -4.16 -12.13 1.79
CA GLY A 84 -3.26 -13.28 1.81
C GLY A 84 -1.83 -12.91 2.13
N GLN A 85 -0.90 -13.71 1.64
CA GLN A 85 0.52 -13.43 1.83
C GLN A 85 1.06 -12.58 0.70
N HIS A 86 2.05 -11.77 1.02
CA HIS A 86 2.76 -10.93 0.08
C HIS A 86 4.23 -10.90 0.46
N ILE A 87 5.10 -11.14 -0.52
CA ILE A 87 6.55 -11.11 -0.33
C ILE A 87 7.13 -10.01 -1.20
N THR A 88 7.91 -9.13 -0.59
CA THR A 88 8.64 -8.08 -1.27
C THR A 88 10.13 -8.34 -1.15
N VAL A 89 10.86 -8.25 -2.26
CA VAL A 89 12.31 -8.49 -2.27
C VAL A 89 13.00 -7.28 -2.88
N ASN A 90 13.61 -6.46 -2.04
CA ASN A 90 14.41 -5.31 -2.45
C ASN A 90 15.84 -5.35 -1.91
N THR A 91 16.11 -6.25 -0.95
CA THR A 91 17.40 -6.41 -0.31
C THR A 91 17.78 -7.88 -0.23
N ILE A 92 19.05 -8.18 0.06
CA ILE A 92 19.53 -9.56 0.25
C ILE A 92 18.83 -10.21 1.43
N SER A 93 18.61 -9.45 2.51
CA SER A 93 17.88 -9.92 3.68
C SER A 93 16.46 -10.34 3.34
N GLU A 94 15.78 -9.52 2.54
CA GLU A 94 14.42 -9.84 2.08
C GLU A 94 14.41 -11.07 1.16
N LEU A 95 15.46 -11.25 0.35
CA LEU A 95 15.58 -12.44 -0.49
C LEU A 95 15.69 -13.71 0.34
N GLU A 96 16.50 -13.69 1.39
CA GLU A 96 16.64 -14.84 2.29
C GLU A 96 15.33 -15.16 2.99
N GLU A 97 14.62 -14.14 3.45
CA GLU A 97 13.29 -14.32 4.04
C GLU A 97 12.30 -14.90 3.04
N ALA A 98 12.33 -14.41 1.80
CA ALA A 98 11.45 -14.91 0.73
C ALA A 98 11.71 -16.38 0.45
N LYS A 99 12.97 -16.81 0.40
CA LYS A 99 13.34 -18.20 0.19
C LYS A 99 12.76 -19.12 1.27
N SER A 100 12.73 -18.66 2.52
CA SER A 100 12.19 -19.45 3.62
C SER A 100 10.68 -19.56 3.60
N LYS A 101 9.98 -18.64 2.93
CA LYS A 101 8.52 -18.56 2.91
C LYS A 101 7.90 -19.05 1.60
N ILE A 102 8.71 -19.32 0.59
CA ILE A 102 8.20 -19.61 -0.77
C ILE A 102 7.27 -20.84 -0.81
N TYR A 103 7.45 -21.77 0.08
CA TYR A 103 6.62 -22.98 0.13
C TYR A 103 5.15 -22.68 0.39
N LYS A 104 4.84 -21.55 1.00
CA LYS A 104 3.47 -21.16 1.30
C LYS A 104 2.70 -20.72 0.06
N PHE A 105 3.40 -20.54 -1.06
CA PHE A 105 2.82 -20.09 -2.32
C PHE A 105 2.74 -21.18 -3.38
N ILE A 106 3.20 -22.37 -3.08
CA ILE A 106 3.21 -23.50 -4.03
C ILE A 106 2.03 -24.44 -3.84
#